data_0aea016913016540fc93b9bb17a1bab7
#
_entry.id   0aea016913016540fc93b9bb17a1bab7
#
_cell.length_a   1.000
_cell.length_b   1.000
_cell.length_c   1.000
_cell.angle_alpha   90.00
_cell.angle_beta   90.00
_cell.angle_gamma   90.00
#
_symmetry.space_group_name_H-M   'P 1'
#
loop_
_entity.id
_entity.type
_entity.pdbx_description
1 polymer ?
#
loop_
_entity_poly.entity_id
_entity_poly.type
_entity_poly.pdbx_seq_one_letter_code
_entity_poly.pdbx_strand_id
1 'polypeptide(L)'
;NYDNQKKYITVTESLSRLKGADGKSHLTFTTPKTASSKRTIPLLPDIANKLNVHRQQQAVNRLKAGQMWEDNDLIFCTDFGKPLEPRNLFRILGRVCDKAEIAHINIHALRHAFATRALENGIPLKVVSDMLGHSSIALTADIYSHVSVETMENELQKLSNAF
;
A
#
# COMPACT_ATOMS: atom_id res chain seq x y z
N ASN A 1 3.22 -10.84 -2.06
CA ASN A 1 2.47 -12.02 -2.56
C ASN A 1 0.97 -11.79 -2.40
N TYR A 2 0.18 -12.12 -3.42
CA TYR A 2 -1.29 -12.01 -3.42
C TYR A 2 -1.93 -13.40 -3.39
N ASP A 3 -2.73 -13.68 -2.36
CA ASP A 3 -3.54 -14.88 -2.26
C ASP A 3 -4.98 -14.57 -2.73
N ASN A 4 -5.32 -15.04 -3.93
CA ASN A 4 -6.64 -14.77 -4.52
C ASN A 4 -7.78 -15.51 -3.81
N GLN A 5 -7.54 -16.67 -3.23
CA GLN A 5 -8.57 -17.45 -2.52
C GLN A 5 -8.92 -16.77 -1.20
N LYS A 6 -7.91 -16.36 -0.44
CA LYS A 6 -8.07 -15.70 0.86
C LYS A 6 -8.28 -14.19 0.76
N LYS A 7 -8.07 -13.61 -0.44
CA LYS A 7 -8.12 -12.15 -0.68
C LYS A 7 -7.19 -11.36 0.24
N TYR A 8 -5.93 -11.81 0.35
CA TYR A 8 -4.90 -11.15 1.16
C TYR A 8 -3.71 -10.75 0.30
N ILE A 9 -3.08 -9.62 0.69
CA ILE A 9 -1.72 -9.27 0.25
C ILE A 9 -0.78 -9.47 1.42
N THR A 10 0.29 -10.24 1.21
CA THR A 10 1.37 -10.39 2.18
C THR A 10 2.60 -9.63 1.70
N VAL A 11 3.05 -8.68 2.52
CA VAL A 11 4.29 -7.93 2.31
C VAL A 11 5.42 -8.70 2.98
N THR A 12 6.35 -9.20 2.17
CA THR A 12 7.49 -10.02 2.64
C THR A 12 8.83 -9.38 2.37
N GLU A 13 8.88 -8.42 1.41
CA GLU A 13 10.11 -7.84 0.92
C GLU A 13 9.97 -6.33 0.71
N SER A 14 11.09 -5.64 0.69
CA SER A 14 11.21 -4.24 0.31
C SER A 14 12.03 -4.12 -0.96
N LEU A 15 11.66 -3.19 -1.83
CA LEU A 15 12.45 -2.82 -3.00
C LEU A 15 13.28 -1.59 -2.66
N SER A 16 14.61 -1.72 -2.73
CA SER A 16 15.56 -0.66 -2.39
C SER A 16 16.55 -0.46 -3.53
N ARG A 17 17.05 0.77 -3.68
CA ARG A 17 18.12 1.06 -4.63
C ARG A 17 19.46 0.93 -3.93
N LEU A 18 20.25 -0.06 -4.33
CA LEU A 18 21.56 -0.34 -3.78
C LEU A 18 22.64 -0.15 -4.84
N LYS A 19 23.86 0.26 -4.42
CA LYS A 19 25.03 0.27 -5.29
C LYS A 19 25.53 -1.16 -5.48
N GLY A 20 25.64 -1.59 -6.72
CA GLY A 20 26.27 -2.86 -7.10
C GLY A 20 27.79 -2.77 -7.09
N ALA A 21 28.45 -3.92 -7.27
CA ALA A 21 29.92 -4.01 -7.41
C ALA A 21 30.44 -3.27 -8.67
N ASP A 22 29.58 -3.06 -9.66
CA ASP A 22 29.82 -2.27 -10.86
C ASP A 22 29.78 -0.75 -10.66
N GLY A 23 29.58 -0.30 -9.41
CA GLY A 23 29.43 1.10 -9.04
C GLY A 23 28.09 1.74 -9.44
N LYS A 24 27.23 1.01 -10.16
CA LYS A 24 25.90 1.47 -10.57
C LYS A 24 24.85 1.13 -9.49
N SER A 25 23.77 1.90 -9.50
CA SER A 25 22.65 1.67 -8.56
C SER A 25 21.57 0.84 -9.23
N HIS A 26 21.23 -0.30 -8.61
CA HIS A 26 20.19 -1.22 -9.06
C HIS A 26 19.05 -1.31 -8.08
N LEU A 27 17.85 -1.59 -8.59
CA LEU A 27 16.71 -1.97 -7.74
C LEU A 27 16.91 -3.41 -7.26
N THR A 28 16.93 -3.60 -5.96
CA THR A 28 17.20 -4.90 -5.32
C THR A 28 16.13 -5.17 -4.28
N PHE A 29 15.62 -6.42 -4.28
CA PHE A 29 14.74 -6.89 -3.21
C PHE A 29 15.58 -7.17 -1.97
N THR A 30 15.10 -6.67 -0.85
CA THR A 30 15.74 -6.83 0.46
C THR A 30 14.72 -7.28 1.50
N THR A 31 15.18 -7.99 2.51
CA THR A 31 14.33 -8.26 3.67
C THR A 31 13.94 -6.94 4.36
N PRO A 32 12.70 -6.78 4.79
CA PRO A 32 12.28 -5.59 5.52
C PRO A 32 13.12 -5.40 6.78
N LYS A 33 13.45 -4.14 7.08
CA LYS A 33 14.33 -3.79 8.22
C LYS A 33 13.73 -4.14 9.59
N THR A 34 12.40 -4.25 9.70
CA THR A 34 11.70 -4.54 10.97
C THR A 34 10.73 -5.69 10.81
N ALA A 35 10.48 -6.43 11.88
CA ALA A 35 9.49 -7.51 11.89
C ALA A 35 8.07 -7.00 11.56
N SER A 36 7.71 -5.79 12.01
CA SER A 36 6.42 -5.13 11.73
C SER A 36 6.21 -4.79 10.25
N SER A 37 7.28 -4.74 9.47
CA SER A 37 7.17 -4.52 8.02
C SER A 37 6.63 -5.75 7.28
N LYS A 38 6.81 -6.96 7.82
CA LYS A 38 6.16 -8.18 7.32
C LYS A 38 4.73 -8.22 7.83
N ARG A 39 3.78 -8.16 6.93
CA ARG A 39 2.37 -8.11 7.31
C ARG A 39 1.47 -8.69 6.23
N THR A 40 0.32 -9.17 6.65
CA THR A 40 -0.75 -9.62 5.77
C THR A 40 -1.92 -8.66 5.87
N ILE A 41 -2.38 -8.14 4.74
CA ILE A 41 -3.43 -7.14 4.65
C ILE A 41 -4.63 -7.78 3.95
N PRO A 42 -5.79 -7.88 4.60
CA PRO A 42 -7.02 -8.32 3.96
C PRO A 42 -7.47 -7.28 2.92
N LEU A 43 -8.05 -7.74 1.84
CA LEU A 43 -8.54 -6.88 0.77
C LEU A 43 -10.07 -6.81 0.77
N LEU A 44 -10.59 -5.62 0.51
CA LEU A 44 -11.99 -5.46 0.18
C LEU A 44 -12.31 -6.22 -1.13
N PRO A 45 -13.53 -6.77 -1.27
CA PRO A 45 -13.93 -7.52 -2.47
C PRO A 45 -13.66 -6.78 -3.78
N ASP A 46 -13.96 -5.49 -3.84
CA ASP A 46 -13.76 -4.65 -5.03
C ASP A 46 -12.28 -4.51 -5.39
N ILE A 47 -11.40 -4.40 -4.39
CA ILE A 47 -9.96 -4.33 -4.62
C ILE A 47 -9.44 -5.67 -5.11
N ALA A 48 -9.89 -6.79 -4.53
CA ALA A 48 -9.54 -8.13 -4.99
C ALA A 48 -9.98 -8.34 -6.46
N ASN A 49 -11.18 -7.92 -6.84
CA ASN A 49 -11.68 -8.00 -8.21
C ASN A 49 -10.81 -7.17 -9.17
N LYS A 50 -10.45 -5.93 -8.80
CA LYS A 50 -9.55 -5.09 -9.61
C LYS A 50 -8.17 -5.72 -9.77
N LEU A 51 -7.63 -6.37 -8.74
CA LEU A 51 -6.36 -7.10 -8.83
C LEU A 51 -6.47 -8.32 -9.75
N ASN A 52 -7.59 -9.02 -9.76
CA ASN A 52 -7.81 -10.13 -10.69
C ASN A 52 -7.84 -9.67 -12.15
N VAL A 53 -8.53 -8.56 -12.44
CA VAL A 53 -8.53 -7.96 -13.78
C VAL A 53 -7.11 -7.51 -14.17
N HIS A 54 -6.38 -6.89 -13.25
CA HIS A 54 -4.99 -6.50 -13.47
C HIS A 54 -4.10 -7.70 -13.77
N ARG A 55 -4.26 -8.81 -13.05
CA ARG A 55 -3.52 -10.07 -13.29
C ARG A 55 -3.78 -10.64 -14.67
N GLN A 56 -5.03 -10.60 -15.14
CA GLN A 56 -5.38 -11.02 -16.50
C GLN A 56 -4.67 -10.14 -17.54
N GLN A 57 -4.68 -8.82 -17.35
CA GLN A 57 -3.97 -7.90 -18.24
C GLN A 57 -2.45 -8.13 -18.23
N GLN A 58 -1.89 -8.40 -17.07
CA GLN A 58 -0.47 -8.73 -16.92
C GLN A 58 -0.11 -10.04 -17.65
N ALA A 59 -0.99 -11.04 -17.63
CA ALA A 59 -0.79 -12.28 -18.39
C ALA A 59 -0.76 -12.01 -19.92
N VAL A 60 -1.62 -11.11 -20.41
CA VAL A 60 -1.59 -10.67 -21.83
C VAL A 60 -0.28 -9.96 -22.15
N ASN A 61 0.19 -9.07 -21.28
CA ASN A 61 1.47 -8.36 -21.45
C ASN A 61 2.66 -9.35 -21.46
N ARG A 62 2.64 -10.37 -20.59
CA ARG A 62 3.62 -11.46 -20.56
C ARG A 62 3.69 -12.21 -21.90
N LEU A 63 2.54 -12.56 -22.47
CA LEU A 63 2.48 -13.21 -23.79
C LEU A 63 3.05 -12.32 -24.90
N LYS A 64 2.72 -11.01 -24.87
CA LYS A 64 3.25 -10.05 -25.85
C LYS A 64 4.75 -9.86 -25.74
N ALA A 65 5.28 -9.81 -24.52
CA ALA A 65 6.72 -9.62 -24.27
C ALA A 65 7.55 -10.87 -24.64
N GLY A 66 6.95 -12.08 -24.58
CA GLY A 66 7.61 -13.32 -24.92
C GLY A 66 8.91 -13.52 -24.15
N GLN A 67 10.02 -13.71 -24.86
CA GLN A 67 11.34 -13.94 -24.27
C GLN A 67 11.91 -12.70 -23.53
N MET A 68 11.35 -11.51 -23.73
CA MET A 68 11.78 -10.30 -23.01
C MET A 68 11.13 -10.16 -21.64
N TRP A 69 10.20 -11.05 -21.28
CA TRP A 69 9.58 -11.05 -19.98
C TRP A 69 10.53 -11.55 -18.89
N GLU A 70 10.71 -10.75 -17.84
CA GLU A 70 11.42 -11.15 -16.63
C GLU A 70 10.40 -11.57 -15.56
N ASP A 71 10.45 -12.82 -15.13
CA ASP A 71 9.51 -13.36 -14.14
C ASP A 71 10.00 -13.06 -12.72
N ASN A 72 9.51 -11.97 -12.16
CA ASN A 72 9.82 -11.51 -10.81
C ASN A 72 8.65 -11.73 -9.82
N ASP A 73 7.59 -12.44 -10.22
CA ASP A 73 6.38 -12.69 -9.41
C ASP A 73 5.79 -11.42 -8.75
N LEU A 74 5.78 -10.31 -9.50
CA LEU A 74 5.32 -9.01 -9.00
C LEU A 74 3.84 -8.78 -9.30
N ILE A 75 3.10 -8.28 -8.31
CA ILE A 75 1.72 -7.82 -8.52
C ILE A 75 1.70 -6.66 -9.51
N PHE A 76 2.62 -5.70 -9.34
CA PHE A 76 2.76 -4.54 -10.23
C PHE A 76 4.17 -4.51 -10.80
N CYS A 77 4.27 -4.54 -12.12
CA CYS A 77 5.53 -4.51 -12.86
C CYS A 77 5.43 -3.66 -14.13
N THR A 78 6.53 -3.50 -14.82
CA THR A 78 6.54 -2.94 -16.18
C THR A 78 5.96 -3.93 -17.19
N ASP A 79 5.78 -3.50 -18.45
CA ASP A 79 5.31 -4.38 -19.54
C ASP A 79 6.27 -5.54 -19.85
N PHE A 80 7.45 -5.55 -19.26
CA PHE A 80 8.46 -6.61 -19.36
C PHE A 80 8.67 -7.38 -18.06
N GLY A 81 7.79 -7.25 -17.06
CA GLY A 81 7.89 -7.97 -15.79
C GLY A 81 8.90 -7.37 -14.80
N LYS A 82 9.58 -6.26 -15.12
CA LYS A 82 10.57 -5.63 -14.25
C LYS A 82 9.92 -4.83 -13.12
N PRO A 83 10.62 -4.66 -11.98
CA PRO A 83 10.17 -3.77 -10.92
C PRO A 83 9.91 -2.34 -11.41
N LEU A 84 8.86 -1.73 -10.87
CA LEU A 84 8.55 -0.33 -11.16
C LEU A 84 9.53 0.60 -10.45
N GLU A 85 10.05 1.58 -11.17
CA GLU A 85 10.83 2.66 -10.58
C GLU A 85 9.96 3.55 -9.69
N PRO A 86 10.32 3.79 -8.41
CA PRO A 86 9.52 4.62 -7.51
C PRO A 86 9.22 6.02 -8.10
N ARG A 87 10.20 6.60 -8.80
CA ARG A 87 10.04 7.90 -9.47
C ARG A 87 8.92 7.89 -10.52
N ASN A 88 8.68 6.74 -11.18
CA ASN A 88 7.57 6.62 -12.13
C ASN A 88 6.21 6.63 -11.45
N LEU A 89 6.10 6.07 -10.24
CA LEU A 89 4.86 6.12 -9.45
C LEU A 89 4.50 7.56 -9.05
N PHE A 90 5.49 8.34 -8.59
CA PHE A 90 5.28 9.76 -8.30
C PHE A 90 4.80 10.55 -9.52
N ARG A 91 5.41 10.28 -10.69
CA ARG A 91 5.02 10.94 -11.95
C ARG A 91 3.60 10.54 -12.40
N ILE A 92 3.21 9.28 -12.19
CA ILE A 92 1.84 8.81 -12.49
C ILE A 92 0.85 9.51 -11.55
N LEU A 93 1.15 9.55 -10.24
CA LEU A 93 0.30 10.21 -9.25
C LEU A 93 0.11 11.69 -9.58
N GLY A 94 1.19 12.40 -9.95
CA GLY A 94 1.09 13.81 -10.40
C GLY A 94 0.10 13.98 -11.55
N ARG A 95 0.23 13.15 -12.61
CA ARG A 95 -0.72 13.19 -13.74
C ARG A 95 -2.17 12.87 -13.35
N VAL A 96 -2.38 12.04 -12.34
CA VAL A 96 -3.73 11.77 -11.81
C VAL A 96 -4.26 13.00 -11.08
N CYS A 97 -3.42 13.68 -10.28
CA CYS A 97 -3.80 14.94 -9.62
C CYS A 97 -4.16 16.02 -10.65
N ASP A 98 -3.35 16.18 -11.71
CA ASP A 98 -3.61 17.13 -12.78
C ASP A 98 -4.97 16.88 -13.44
N LYS A 99 -5.27 15.60 -13.77
CA LYS A 99 -6.56 15.22 -14.35
C LYS A 99 -7.75 15.42 -13.42
N ALA A 100 -7.53 15.30 -12.12
CA ALA A 100 -8.56 15.50 -11.11
C ALA A 100 -8.68 16.96 -10.66
N GLU A 101 -7.85 17.87 -11.22
CA GLU A 101 -7.80 19.29 -10.87
C GLU A 101 -7.60 19.53 -9.37
N ILE A 102 -6.75 18.69 -8.74
CA ILE A 102 -6.39 18.81 -7.33
C ILE A 102 -4.90 19.10 -7.16
N ALA A 103 -4.54 19.67 -6.02
CA ALA A 103 -3.13 19.87 -5.67
C ALA A 103 -2.34 18.57 -5.68
N HIS A 104 -1.08 18.62 -6.11
CA HIS A 104 -0.21 17.45 -6.11
C HIS A 104 -0.01 16.92 -4.68
N ILE A 105 -0.28 15.63 -4.51
CA ILE A 105 -0.07 14.91 -3.26
C ILE A 105 1.05 13.88 -3.44
N ASN A 106 1.67 13.48 -2.34
CA ASN A 106 2.64 12.39 -2.34
C ASN A 106 2.01 11.06 -1.88
N ILE A 107 2.73 9.97 -2.05
CA ILE A 107 2.24 8.62 -1.66
C ILE A 107 2.02 8.53 -0.13
N HIS A 108 2.80 9.26 0.67
CA HIS A 108 2.59 9.32 2.11
C HIS A 108 1.27 10.00 2.48
N ALA A 109 0.85 11.02 1.73
CA ALA A 109 -0.47 11.65 1.93
C ALA A 109 -1.62 10.65 1.71
N LEU A 110 -1.52 9.75 0.71
CA LEU A 110 -2.50 8.67 0.53
C LEU A 110 -2.54 7.72 1.73
N ARG A 111 -1.36 7.40 2.27
CA ARG A 111 -1.24 6.57 3.46
C ARG A 111 -1.85 7.26 4.69
N HIS A 112 -1.61 8.55 4.88
CA HIS A 112 -2.24 9.36 5.92
C HIS A 112 -3.75 9.42 5.76
N ALA A 113 -4.25 9.69 4.56
CA ALA A 113 -5.69 9.72 4.26
C ALA A 113 -6.36 8.38 4.57
N PHE A 114 -5.71 7.25 4.25
CA PHE A 114 -6.20 5.93 4.61
C PHE A 114 -6.28 5.76 6.14
N ALA A 115 -5.20 6.12 6.86
CA ALA A 115 -5.16 6.01 8.32
C ALA A 115 -6.27 6.84 8.98
N THR A 116 -6.39 8.11 8.60
CA THR A 116 -7.43 9.02 9.11
C THR A 116 -8.83 8.45 8.87
N ARG A 117 -9.13 8.07 7.62
CA ARG A 117 -10.44 7.49 7.27
C ARG A 117 -10.74 6.20 8.02
N ALA A 118 -9.74 5.34 8.21
CA ALA A 118 -9.91 4.09 8.93
C ALA A 118 -10.24 4.35 10.41
N LEU A 119 -9.54 5.28 11.05
CA LEU A 119 -9.78 5.67 12.45
C LEU A 119 -11.12 6.38 12.62
N GLU A 120 -11.48 7.31 11.75
CA GLU A 120 -12.79 7.98 11.74
C GLU A 120 -13.97 6.99 11.61
N ASN A 121 -13.75 5.86 10.92
CA ASN A 121 -14.75 4.79 10.79
C ASN A 121 -14.64 3.74 11.91
N GLY A 122 -13.96 4.03 13.00
CA GLY A 122 -13.92 3.19 14.20
C GLY A 122 -13.00 1.98 14.10
N ILE A 123 -12.11 1.90 13.10
CA ILE A 123 -11.10 0.83 13.09
C ILE A 123 -10.09 1.10 14.21
N PRO A 124 -9.83 0.13 15.12
CA PRO A 124 -8.92 0.34 16.23
C PRO A 124 -7.51 0.77 15.77
N LEU A 125 -6.93 1.73 16.49
CA LEU A 125 -5.60 2.29 16.21
C LEU A 125 -4.53 1.22 15.98
N LYS A 126 -4.54 0.17 16.81
CA LYS A 126 -3.61 -0.96 16.69
C LYS A 126 -3.76 -1.68 15.35
N VAL A 127 -4.99 -1.92 14.90
CA VAL A 127 -5.29 -2.59 13.63
C VAL A 127 -4.79 -1.76 12.46
N VAL A 128 -5.06 -0.45 12.47
CA VAL A 128 -4.56 0.48 11.44
C VAL A 128 -3.04 0.50 11.40
N SER A 129 -2.39 0.57 12.57
CA SER A 129 -0.93 0.53 12.70
C SER A 129 -0.33 -0.75 12.09
N ASP A 130 -0.94 -1.91 12.37
CA ASP A 130 -0.49 -3.21 11.85
C ASP A 130 -0.70 -3.30 10.32
N MET A 131 -1.84 -2.86 9.79
CA MET A 131 -2.10 -2.80 8.35
C MET A 131 -1.09 -1.91 7.63
N LEU A 132 -0.72 -0.79 8.23
CA LEU A 132 0.28 0.13 7.69
C LEU A 132 1.72 -0.37 7.91
N GLY A 133 1.95 -1.28 8.84
CA GLY A 133 3.29 -1.79 9.18
C GLY A 133 4.14 -0.72 9.86
N HIS A 134 3.55 0.10 10.72
CA HIS A 134 4.29 1.04 11.54
C HIS A 134 5.08 0.30 12.61
N SER A 135 6.34 0.68 12.81
CA SER A 135 7.19 0.10 13.85
C SER A 135 6.79 0.52 15.26
N SER A 136 6.06 1.62 15.40
CA SER A 136 5.51 2.14 16.63
C SER A 136 4.06 2.58 16.41
N ILE A 137 3.20 2.29 17.37
CA ILE A 137 1.81 2.74 17.38
C ILE A 137 1.71 4.27 17.50
N ALA A 138 2.73 4.91 18.09
CA ALA A 138 2.83 6.37 18.20
C ALA A 138 2.76 7.06 16.83
N LEU A 139 3.37 6.48 15.79
CA LEU A 139 3.29 7.01 14.42
C LEU A 139 1.87 7.06 13.86
N THR A 140 0.99 6.18 14.34
CA THR A 140 -0.42 6.21 13.95
C THR A 140 -1.22 7.11 14.89
N ALA A 141 -0.84 7.19 16.16
CA ALA A 141 -1.47 8.07 17.15
C ALA A 141 -1.26 9.55 16.82
N ASP A 142 -0.08 9.93 16.29
CA ASP A 142 0.19 11.30 15.83
C ASP A 142 -0.77 11.76 14.74
N ILE A 143 -1.23 10.83 13.89
CA ILE A 143 -2.27 11.11 12.88
C ILE A 143 -3.62 11.39 13.54
N TYR A 144 -3.87 10.79 14.71
CA TYR A 144 -5.11 10.86 15.47
C TYR A 144 -5.12 11.97 16.56
N SER A 145 -4.03 12.72 16.73
CA SER A 145 -3.90 13.78 17.73
C SER A 145 -4.91 14.94 17.56
N HIS A 146 -5.68 14.95 16.47
CA HIS A 146 -6.72 15.92 16.16
C HIS A 146 -8.15 15.33 16.30
N VAL A 147 -8.37 14.37 17.23
CA VAL A 147 -9.72 13.86 17.51
C VAL A 147 -10.60 15.01 18.00
N SER A 148 -11.65 15.29 17.24
CA SER A 148 -12.62 16.32 17.61
C SER A 148 -13.44 15.86 18.82
N VAL A 149 -13.94 16.84 19.62
CA VAL A 149 -14.86 16.60 20.74
C VAL A 149 -16.07 15.78 20.27
N GLU A 150 -16.56 16.05 19.07
CA GLU A 150 -17.67 15.36 18.42
C GLU A 150 -17.40 13.84 18.25
N THR A 151 -16.16 13.47 17.90
CA THR A 151 -15.77 12.06 17.82
C THR A 151 -15.77 11.38 19.19
N MET A 152 -15.33 12.10 20.24
CA MET A 152 -15.37 11.59 21.61
C MET A 152 -16.81 11.38 22.10
N GLU A 153 -17.71 12.30 21.78
CA GLU A 153 -19.14 12.20 22.10
C GLU A 153 -19.79 11.00 21.42
N ASN A 154 -19.50 10.79 20.13
CA ASN A 154 -20.01 9.64 19.39
C ASN A 154 -19.52 8.30 19.96
N GLU A 155 -18.28 8.21 20.39
CA GLU A 155 -17.74 6.99 21.02
C GLU A 155 -18.37 6.75 22.41
N LEU A 156 -18.60 7.80 23.20
CA LEU A 156 -19.33 7.69 24.47
C LEU A 156 -20.78 7.26 24.29
N GLN A 157 -21.46 7.74 23.23
CA GLN A 157 -22.82 7.28 22.91
C GLN A 157 -22.88 5.80 22.55
N LYS A 158 -21.88 5.28 21.80
CA LYS A 158 -21.79 3.83 21.52
C LYS A 158 -21.66 3.01 22.82
N LEU A 159 -20.87 3.51 23.76
CA LEU A 159 -20.70 2.87 25.06
C LEU A 159 -22.01 2.85 25.87
N SER A 160 -22.75 3.96 25.86
CA SER A 160 -24.06 4.07 26.53
C SER A 160 -25.10 3.10 25.97
N ASN A 161 -25.03 2.74 24.70
CA ASN A 161 -25.94 1.79 24.07
C ASN A 161 -25.54 0.32 24.32
N ALA A 162 -24.38 0.07 24.94
CA ALA A 162 -23.87 -1.27 25.26
C ALA A 162 -24.21 -1.74 26.66
N PHE A 163 -24.84 -0.87 27.49
CA PHE A 163 -25.37 -1.15 28.84
C PHE A 163 -26.88 -0.98 28.86
#